data_a43b42e6bba61e023d27d82feb0a22e8
#
_entry.id   a43b42e6bba61e023d27d82feb0a22e8
#
_cell.length_a   1.000
_cell.length_b   1.000
_cell.length_c   1.000
_cell.angle_alpha   90.00
_cell.angle_beta   90.00
_cell.angle_gamma   90.00
#
_symmetry.space_group_name_H-M   'P 1'
#
loop_
_entity.id
_entity.type
_entity.pdbx_description
1 polymer ?
#
loop_
_entity_poly.entity_id
_entity_poly.type
_entity_poly.pdbx_seq_one_letter_code
_entity_poly.pdbx_strand_id
1 'polypeptide(L)'
;MADVGTDHGFLPLYCLQEELVPYAVLSDINEGPLQRAKETMASSGISSQHYDLRLGGGLSVLHPGEAATVVIAGMGGELIASILAEDAAVTDSIERFVLQPRSRSGHLRSWLWEHGWQICEESLARERGRLCQILCVEKGRQDPYAYPDIPESEHPLMIEFLDKELVNIRVVTENLCRSKDPSDLQTADRLRRKAETLEKRREELWRKSFS
;
A
#
# COMPACT_ATOMS: atom_id res chain seq x y z
N MET A 1 -15.62 8.61 -2.43
CA MET A 1 -14.31 8.14 -1.94
C MET A 1 -13.63 9.17 -1.05
N ALA A 2 -12.61 8.78 -0.30
CA ALA A 2 -11.69 9.74 0.34
C ALA A 2 -10.24 9.41 -0.05
N ASP A 3 -9.40 10.45 -0.18
CA ASP A 3 -7.96 10.37 -0.47
C ASP A 3 -7.19 11.05 0.66
N VAL A 4 -6.55 10.26 1.49
CA VAL A 4 -5.85 10.71 2.70
C VAL A 4 -4.36 10.92 2.39
N GLY A 5 -3.88 12.15 2.56
CA GLY A 5 -2.57 12.59 2.09
C GLY A 5 -2.59 12.86 0.59
N THR A 6 -3.59 13.61 0.14
CA THR A 6 -3.93 13.79 -1.28
C THR A 6 -2.86 14.51 -2.10
N ASP A 7 -1.94 15.24 -1.45
CA ASP A 7 -0.87 16.07 -2.06
C ASP A 7 -1.42 17.00 -3.15
N HIS A 8 -1.33 16.63 -4.41
CA HIS A 8 -1.80 17.43 -5.55
C HIS A 8 -3.25 17.15 -5.98
N GLY A 9 -3.94 16.18 -5.38
CA GLY A 9 -5.32 15.82 -5.73
C GLY A 9 -5.51 15.15 -7.09
N PHE A 10 -4.44 14.64 -7.73
CA PHE A 10 -4.53 14.05 -9.07
C PHE A 10 -5.36 12.78 -9.12
N LEU A 11 -5.29 11.93 -8.09
CA LEU A 11 -6.06 10.70 -8.05
C LEU A 11 -7.57 10.96 -7.91
N PRO A 12 -8.04 11.75 -6.94
CA PRO A 12 -9.44 12.12 -6.87
C PRO A 12 -9.93 12.84 -8.13
N LEU A 13 -9.11 13.74 -8.71
CA LEU A 13 -9.47 14.38 -9.97
C LEU A 13 -9.71 13.36 -11.07
N TYR A 14 -8.80 12.41 -11.28
CA TYR A 14 -8.97 11.36 -12.27
C TYR A 14 -10.24 10.55 -12.01
N CYS A 15 -10.48 10.13 -10.77
CA CYS A 15 -11.68 9.35 -10.42
C CYS A 15 -12.99 10.11 -10.67
N LEU A 16 -13.02 11.43 -10.47
CA LEU A 16 -14.18 12.27 -10.75
C LEU A 16 -14.37 12.51 -12.27
N GLN A 17 -13.28 12.74 -13.02
CA GLN A 17 -13.34 12.96 -14.48
C GLN A 17 -13.78 11.72 -15.24
N GLU A 18 -13.34 10.53 -14.80
CA GLU A 18 -13.74 9.24 -15.37
C GLU A 18 -15.05 8.70 -14.79
N GLU A 19 -15.77 9.51 -13.99
CA GLU A 19 -17.04 9.15 -13.34
C GLU A 19 -16.97 7.85 -12.52
N LEU A 20 -15.77 7.47 -12.03
CA LEU A 20 -15.58 6.29 -11.18
C LEU A 20 -16.17 6.48 -9.79
N VAL A 21 -16.29 7.73 -9.35
CA VAL A 21 -16.90 8.12 -8.09
C VAL A 21 -17.75 9.38 -8.27
N PRO A 22 -18.88 9.51 -7.58
CA PRO A 22 -19.73 10.71 -7.67
C PRO A 22 -19.20 11.87 -6.82
N TYR A 23 -18.37 11.55 -5.80
CA TYR A 23 -17.90 12.52 -4.82
C TYR A 23 -16.57 12.09 -4.21
N ALA A 24 -15.69 13.06 -3.91
CA ALA A 24 -14.40 12.81 -3.29
C ALA A 24 -14.11 13.77 -2.13
N VAL A 25 -13.65 13.23 -1.00
CA VAL A 25 -13.00 13.99 0.08
C VAL A 25 -11.49 13.93 -0.13
N LEU A 26 -10.85 15.09 -0.23
CA LEU A 26 -9.41 15.25 -0.35
C LEU A 26 -8.87 15.78 0.96
N SER A 27 -7.94 15.09 1.61
CA SER A 27 -7.37 15.56 2.86
C SER A 27 -5.84 15.52 2.87
N ASP A 28 -5.25 16.46 3.59
CA ASP A 28 -3.83 16.46 3.91
C ASP A 28 -3.63 17.12 5.29
N ILE A 29 -2.60 16.67 6.01
CA ILE A 29 -2.24 17.25 7.31
C ILE A 29 -1.59 18.63 7.17
N ASN A 30 -1.06 18.95 5.99
CA ASN A 30 -0.35 20.18 5.68
C ASN A 30 -1.16 21.07 4.75
N GLU A 31 -1.17 22.36 5.01
CA GLU A 31 -1.87 23.35 4.16
C GLU A 31 -1.30 23.45 2.74
N GLY A 32 0.03 23.33 2.57
CA GLY A 32 0.67 23.45 1.27
C GLY A 32 0.21 22.43 0.24
N PRO A 33 0.25 21.12 0.55
CA PRO A 33 -0.34 20.06 -0.29
C PRO A 33 -1.83 20.32 -0.56
N LEU A 34 -2.61 20.62 0.45
CA LEU A 34 -4.04 20.85 0.31
C LEU A 34 -4.36 22.06 -0.60
N GLN A 35 -3.53 23.11 -0.54
CA GLN A 35 -3.65 24.26 -1.44
C GLN A 35 -3.37 23.87 -2.90
N ARG A 36 -2.35 22.99 -3.16
CA ARG A 36 -2.09 22.46 -4.51
C ARG A 36 -3.28 21.62 -5.02
N ALA A 37 -3.85 20.76 -4.17
CA ALA A 37 -5.05 20.01 -4.51
C ALA A 37 -6.22 20.94 -4.88
N LYS A 38 -6.41 22.02 -4.11
CA LYS A 38 -7.42 23.04 -4.41
C LYS A 38 -7.21 23.70 -5.78
N GLU A 39 -5.98 24.06 -6.12
CA GLU A 39 -5.63 24.65 -7.42
C GLU A 39 -5.86 23.65 -8.55
N THR A 40 -5.48 22.39 -8.36
CA THR A 40 -5.75 21.30 -9.31
C THR A 40 -7.25 21.15 -9.58
N MET A 41 -8.04 21.03 -8.52
CA MET A 41 -9.50 20.88 -8.65
C MET A 41 -10.15 22.12 -9.30
N ALA A 42 -9.74 23.33 -8.90
CA ALA A 42 -10.29 24.58 -9.47
C ALA A 42 -9.98 24.73 -10.96
N SER A 43 -8.80 24.27 -11.42
CA SER A 43 -8.40 24.34 -12.83
C SER A 43 -8.99 23.25 -13.72
N SER A 44 -9.58 22.22 -13.13
CA SER A 44 -10.07 21.02 -13.83
C SER A 44 -11.46 21.18 -14.48
N GLY A 45 -12.23 22.19 -14.09
CA GLY A 45 -13.63 22.35 -14.46
C GLY A 45 -14.62 21.49 -13.67
N ILE A 46 -14.15 20.68 -12.72
CA ILE A 46 -15.02 19.90 -11.83
C ILE A 46 -15.73 20.86 -10.86
N SER A 47 -17.07 20.72 -10.77
CA SER A 47 -17.86 21.51 -9.82
C SER A 47 -17.46 21.22 -8.38
N SER A 48 -17.34 22.27 -7.55
CA SER A 48 -17.07 22.15 -6.13
C SER A 48 -18.14 21.38 -5.33
N GLN A 49 -19.27 21.05 -5.96
CA GLN A 49 -20.28 20.18 -5.38
C GLN A 49 -19.89 18.70 -5.36
N HIS A 50 -18.85 18.31 -6.12
CA HIS A 50 -18.38 16.93 -6.23
C HIS A 50 -17.15 16.61 -5.38
N TYR A 51 -16.61 17.58 -4.64
CA TYR A 51 -15.48 17.34 -3.77
C TYR A 51 -15.47 18.23 -2.53
N ASP A 52 -14.76 17.80 -1.51
CA ASP A 52 -14.47 18.57 -0.30
C ASP A 52 -12.95 18.51 0.03
N LEU A 53 -12.42 19.60 0.55
CA LEU A 53 -11.01 19.75 0.90
C LEU A 53 -10.89 19.93 2.42
N ARG A 54 -10.22 19.01 3.10
CA ARG A 54 -10.12 18.99 4.56
C ARG A 54 -8.70 19.03 5.05
N LEU A 55 -8.37 20.02 5.86
CA LEU A 55 -7.10 20.05 6.59
C LEU A 55 -7.19 19.15 7.81
N GLY A 56 -6.36 18.11 7.86
CA GLY A 56 -6.31 17.18 8.98
C GLY A 56 -5.58 15.89 8.63
N GLY A 57 -5.27 15.08 9.63
CA GLY A 57 -4.50 13.86 9.49
C GLY A 57 -5.37 12.60 9.55
N GLY A 58 -4.94 11.56 8.84
CA GLY A 58 -5.53 10.24 8.93
C GLY A 58 -7.02 10.20 8.61
N LEU A 59 -7.74 9.35 9.33
CA LEU A 59 -9.19 9.18 9.17
C LEU A 59 -10.03 10.16 10.03
N SER A 60 -9.39 10.95 10.90
CA SER A 60 -10.09 11.92 11.78
C SER A 60 -10.85 13.01 11.00
N VAL A 61 -10.55 13.18 9.72
CA VAL A 61 -11.25 14.10 8.82
C VAL A 61 -12.59 13.56 8.30
N LEU A 62 -12.89 12.29 8.53
CA LEU A 62 -14.09 11.60 8.04
C LEU A 62 -15.07 11.32 9.17
N HIS A 63 -16.35 11.22 8.81
CA HIS A 63 -17.37 10.68 9.68
C HIS A 63 -17.66 9.21 9.35
N PRO A 64 -18.10 8.39 10.32
CA PRO A 64 -18.49 7.00 10.04
C PRO A 64 -19.54 6.93 8.92
N GLY A 65 -19.30 6.08 7.92
CA GLY A 65 -20.19 5.88 6.77
C GLY A 65 -20.10 6.94 5.67
N GLU A 66 -19.24 7.95 5.80
CA GLU A 66 -19.11 9.03 4.81
C GLU A 66 -18.43 8.59 3.51
N ALA A 67 -17.47 7.67 3.58
CA ALA A 67 -16.74 7.15 2.43
C ALA A 67 -16.77 5.63 2.40
N ALA A 68 -17.26 5.05 1.30
CA ALA A 68 -17.20 3.60 1.09
C ALA A 68 -15.78 3.14 0.76
N THR A 69 -15.01 3.93 0.01
CA THR A 69 -13.61 3.63 -0.34
C THR A 69 -12.69 4.72 0.13
N VAL A 70 -11.58 4.33 0.80
CA VAL A 70 -10.52 5.25 1.23
C VAL A 70 -9.20 4.84 0.62
N VAL A 71 -8.49 5.81 0.06
CA VAL A 71 -7.12 5.63 -0.45
C VAL A 71 -6.13 6.25 0.53
N ILE A 72 -5.06 5.50 0.86
CA ILE A 72 -3.92 5.98 1.63
C ILE A 72 -2.66 5.54 0.89
N ALA A 73 -2.04 6.46 0.17
CA ALA A 73 -0.90 6.18 -0.67
C ALA A 73 0.35 7.00 -0.29
N GLY A 74 1.52 6.48 -0.60
CA GLY A 74 2.77 7.22 -0.42
C GLY A 74 3.29 7.30 1.01
N MET A 75 2.75 6.52 1.94
CA MET A 75 3.10 6.52 3.36
C MET A 75 3.83 5.25 3.78
N GLY A 76 4.53 5.26 4.92
CA GLY A 76 5.10 4.04 5.51
C GLY A 76 4.00 3.10 6.02
N GLY A 77 4.21 1.78 5.90
CA GLY A 77 3.21 0.80 6.33
C GLY A 77 2.85 0.87 7.81
N GLU A 78 3.81 1.24 8.68
CA GLU A 78 3.56 1.47 10.10
C GLU A 78 2.64 2.69 10.32
N LEU A 79 2.84 3.77 9.55
CA LEU A 79 1.98 4.96 9.62
C LEU A 79 0.57 4.64 9.09
N ILE A 80 0.46 3.90 7.99
CA ILE A 80 -0.85 3.46 7.49
C ILE A 80 -1.57 2.62 8.56
N ALA A 81 -0.90 1.64 9.17
CA ALA A 81 -1.49 0.83 10.23
C ALA A 81 -1.95 1.68 11.43
N SER A 82 -1.17 2.70 11.85
CA SER A 82 -1.57 3.60 12.92
C SER A 82 -2.78 4.47 12.56
N ILE A 83 -2.86 4.96 11.32
CA ILE A 83 -4.04 5.69 10.81
C ILE A 83 -5.30 4.81 10.85
N LEU A 84 -5.19 3.55 10.43
CA LEU A 84 -6.32 2.61 10.48
C LEU A 84 -6.73 2.25 11.91
N ALA A 85 -5.82 2.32 12.88
CA ALA A 85 -6.07 2.04 14.28
C ALA A 85 -6.64 3.24 15.07
N GLU A 86 -6.53 4.47 14.53
CA GLU A 86 -6.82 5.71 15.26
C GLU A 86 -8.30 5.85 15.63
N ASP A 87 -9.20 5.54 14.71
CA ASP A 87 -10.64 5.62 14.92
C ASP A 87 -11.35 4.36 14.36
N ALA A 88 -11.64 3.43 15.26
CA ALA A 88 -12.29 2.18 14.90
C ALA A 88 -13.71 2.41 14.31
N ALA A 89 -14.44 3.43 14.75
CA ALA A 89 -15.78 3.68 14.26
C ALA A 89 -15.76 4.14 12.80
N VAL A 90 -14.81 4.98 12.42
CA VAL A 90 -14.61 5.38 11.02
C VAL A 90 -14.06 4.21 10.22
N THR A 91 -12.97 3.57 10.69
CA THR A 91 -12.32 2.45 9.99
C THR A 91 -13.29 1.31 9.71
N ASP A 92 -14.12 0.95 10.69
CA ASP A 92 -15.09 -0.15 10.55
C ASP A 92 -16.26 0.18 9.64
N SER A 93 -16.54 1.45 9.39
CA SER A 93 -17.58 1.89 8.46
C SER A 93 -17.14 1.91 6.98
N ILE A 94 -15.84 1.77 6.72
CA ILE A 94 -15.28 1.78 5.37
C ILE A 94 -15.35 0.36 4.80
N GLU A 95 -15.86 0.26 3.58
CA GLU A 95 -16.00 -1.02 2.88
C GLU A 95 -14.67 -1.49 2.29
N ARG A 96 -13.87 -0.54 1.75
CA ARG A 96 -12.64 -0.83 1.01
C ARG A 96 -11.55 0.19 1.29
N PHE A 97 -10.34 -0.30 1.53
CA PHE A 97 -9.13 0.53 1.45
C PHE A 97 -8.28 0.18 0.24
N VAL A 98 -7.71 1.20 -0.39
CA VAL A 98 -6.63 1.06 -1.39
C VAL A 98 -5.36 1.65 -0.77
N LEU A 99 -4.41 0.80 -0.45
CA LEU A 99 -3.23 1.15 0.33
C LEU A 99 -1.95 1.01 -0.51
N GLN A 100 -1.09 2.03 -0.50
CA GLN A 100 0.21 1.99 -1.16
C GLN A 100 1.33 2.27 -0.15
N PRO A 101 1.85 1.22 0.54
CA PRO A 101 2.96 1.39 1.47
C PRO A 101 4.29 1.62 0.73
N ARG A 102 5.02 2.69 1.09
CA ARG A 102 6.39 2.93 0.58
C ARG A 102 7.47 2.11 1.28
N SER A 103 7.18 1.63 2.47
CA SER A 103 8.08 0.83 3.32
C SER A 103 7.27 0.01 4.31
N ARG A 104 7.89 -0.99 4.93
CA ARG A 104 7.25 -1.79 5.99
C ARG A 104 5.92 -2.45 5.57
N SER A 105 5.81 -2.86 4.30
CA SER A 105 4.59 -3.50 3.78
C SER A 105 4.24 -4.79 4.53
N GLY A 106 5.22 -5.56 4.97
CA GLY A 106 5.01 -6.76 5.78
C GLY A 106 4.37 -6.46 7.14
N HIS A 107 4.77 -5.36 7.80
CA HIS A 107 4.12 -4.92 9.04
C HIS A 107 2.65 -4.55 8.82
N LEU A 108 2.38 -3.76 7.77
CA LEU A 108 1.00 -3.40 7.42
C LEU A 108 0.13 -4.62 7.15
N ARG A 109 0.63 -5.60 6.38
CA ARG A 109 -0.11 -6.84 6.08
C ARG A 109 -0.41 -7.65 7.34
N SER A 110 0.58 -7.81 8.24
CA SER A 110 0.36 -8.50 9.51
C SER A 110 -0.72 -7.80 10.34
N TRP A 111 -0.64 -6.47 10.42
CA TRP A 111 -1.66 -5.69 11.13
C TRP A 111 -3.06 -5.88 10.53
N LEU A 112 -3.19 -5.84 9.19
CA LEU A 112 -4.46 -6.05 8.50
C LEU A 112 -5.09 -7.41 8.85
N TRP A 113 -4.31 -8.49 8.79
CA TRP A 113 -4.81 -9.84 9.12
C TRP A 113 -5.21 -9.98 10.58
N GLU A 114 -4.43 -9.39 11.49
CA GLU A 114 -4.73 -9.39 12.93
C GLU A 114 -6.01 -8.63 13.28
N HIS A 115 -6.39 -7.64 12.45
CA HIS A 115 -7.56 -6.78 12.67
C HIS A 115 -8.76 -7.10 11.77
N GLY A 116 -8.77 -8.28 11.15
CA GLY A 116 -9.93 -8.78 10.40
C GLY A 116 -10.11 -8.14 9.04
N TRP A 117 -9.00 -7.75 8.40
CA TRP A 117 -8.95 -7.30 7.02
C TRP A 117 -8.30 -8.36 6.13
N GLN A 118 -8.85 -8.58 4.94
CA GLN A 118 -8.27 -9.44 3.92
C GLN A 118 -7.78 -8.60 2.73
N ILE A 119 -6.70 -9.05 2.11
CA ILE A 119 -6.19 -8.47 0.87
C ILE A 119 -6.92 -9.17 -0.27
N CYS A 120 -7.89 -8.49 -0.89
CA CYS A 120 -8.70 -9.06 -1.96
C CYS A 120 -8.02 -8.94 -3.32
N GLU A 121 -7.13 -7.94 -3.50
CA GLU A 121 -6.38 -7.75 -4.73
C GLU A 121 -5.02 -7.11 -4.43
N GLU A 122 -4.01 -7.51 -5.18
CA GLU A 122 -2.67 -6.95 -5.12
C GLU A 122 -2.16 -6.60 -6.50
N SER A 123 -1.55 -5.44 -6.63
CA SER A 123 -0.94 -4.97 -7.86
C SER A 123 0.44 -4.37 -7.60
N LEU A 124 1.23 -4.28 -8.65
CA LEU A 124 2.51 -3.60 -8.67
C LEU A 124 2.47 -2.47 -9.68
N ALA A 125 2.99 -1.32 -9.30
CA ALA A 125 3.16 -0.19 -10.20
C ALA A 125 4.61 0.28 -10.18
N ARG A 126 5.00 1.04 -11.21
CA ARG A 126 6.30 1.69 -11.27
C ARG A 126 6.13 3.19 -11.12
N GLU A 127 6.70 3.74 -10.08
CA GLU A 127 6.76 5.17 -9.84
C GLU A 127 8.22 5.64 -9.84
N ARG A 128 8.61 6.50 -10.78
CA ARG A 128 9.98 7.06 -10.87
C ARG A 128 11.08 6.00 -10.76
N GLY A 129 10.88 4.83 -11.39
CA GLY A 129 11.82 3.71 -11.39
C GLY A 129 11.78 2.80 -10.15
N ARG A 130 10.92 3.10 -9.17
CA ARG A 130 10.67 2.24 -8.01
C ARG A 130 9.43 1.40 -8.23
N LEU A 131 9.48 0.15 -7.75
CA LEU A 131 8.30 -0.71 -7.68
C LEU A 131 7.52 -0.37 -6.42
N CYS A 132 6.23 -0.17 -6.58
CA CYS A 132 5.28 0.12 -5.52
C CYS A 132 4.26 -1.01 -5.44
N GLN A 133 3.97 -1.47 -4.24
CA GLN A 133 2.88 -2.42 -3.96
C GLN A 133 1.59 -1.65 -3.75
N ILE A 134 0.50 -2.11 -4.35
CA ILE A 134 -0.84 -1.57 -4.14
C ILE A 134 -1.70 -2.70 -3.61
N LEU A 135 -2.36 -2.47 -2.47
CA LEU A 135 -3.20 -3.43 -1.79
C LEU A 135 -4.64 -2.93 -1.80
N CYS A 136 -5.55 -3.74 -2.32
CA CYS A 136 -6.98 -3.56 -2.13
C CYS A 136 -7.42 -4.45 -0.96
N VAL A 137 -7.99 -3.86 0.09
CA VAL A 137 -8.35 -4.59 1.30
C VAL A 137 -9.81 -4.34 1.68
N GLU A 138 -10.47 -5.38 2.17
CA GLU A 138 -11.86 -5.38 2.60
C GLU A 138 -11.97 -6.13 3.94
N LYS A 139 -13.08 -5.96 4.65
CA LYS A 139 -13.34 -6.76 5.85
C LYS A 139 -13.36 -8.26 5.50
N GLY A 140 -12.68 -9.05 6.27
CA GLY A 140 -12.61 -10.50 6.07
C GLY A 140 -11.45 -11.14 6.80
N ARG A 141 -11.35 -12.47 6.65
CA ARG A 141 -10.24 -13.26 7.19
C ARG A 141 -9.44 -13.88 6.08
N GLN A 142 -8.14 -13.81 6.20
CA GLN A 142 -7.18 -14.41 5.30
C GLN A 142 -6.04 -15.01 6.13
N ASP A 143 -5.55 -16.18 5.72
CA ASP A 143 -4.33 -16.74 6.31
C ASP A 143 -3.13 -15.89 5.94
N PRO A 144 -2.24 -15.60 6.91
CA PRO A 144 -1.02 -14.84 6.64
C PRO A 144 -0.13 -15.52 5.62
N TYR A 145 0.47 -14.74 4.72
CA TYR A 145 1.48 -15.25 3.79
C TYR A 145 2.74 -15.71 4.55
N ALA A 146 3.42 -16.69 4.01
CA ALA A 146 4.69 -17.18 4.58
C ALA A 146 5.74 -16.06 4.71
N TYR A 147 5.71 -15.10 3.78
CA TYR A 147 6.57 -13.91 3.78
C TYR A 147 5.69 -12.66 3.57
N PRO A 148 5.24 -12.01 4.65
CA PRO A 148 4.31 -10.88 4.58
C PRO A 148 4.79 -9.69 3.75
N ASP A 149 6.09 -9.50 3.58
CA ASP A 149 6.69 -8.44 2.77
C ASP A 149 6.67 -8.73 1.25
N ILE A 150 6.28 -9.94 0.84
CA ILE A 150 6.25 -10.37 -0.56
C ILE A 150 4.81 -10.47 -1.06
N PRO A 151 4.41 -9.72 -2.11
CA PRO A 151 3.08 -9.82 -2.69
C PRO A 151 2.78 -11.22 -3.23
N GLU A 152 1.54 -11.70 -3.07
CA GLU A 152 1.06 -12.89 -3.74
C GLU A 152 0.28 -12.50 -5.01
N SER A 153 0.99 -11.99 -6.00
CA SER A 153 0.45 -11.48 -7.25
C SER A 153 1.09 -12.17 -8.46
N GLU A 154 0.34 -12.32 -9.54
CA GLU A 154 0.83 -12.72 -10.87
C GLU A 154 1.08 -11.51 -11.79
N HIS A 155 1.15 -10.31 -11.24
CA HIS A 155 1.38 -9.09 -12.00
C HIS A 155 2.68 -9.15 -12.81
N PRO A 156 2.74 -8.65 -14.06
CA PRO A 156 3.96 -8.71 -14.91
C PRO A 156 5.24 -8.17 -14.27
N LEU A 157 5.14 -7.19 -13.37
CA LEU A 157 6.28 -6.65 -12.63
C LEU A 157 6.75 -7.54 -11.45
N MET A 158 6.08 -8.66 -11.19
CA MET A 158 6.41 -9.52 -10.05
C MET A 158 7.79 -10.18 -10.19
N ILE A 159 8.18 -10.56 -11.40
CA ILE A 159 9.52 -11.11 -11.65
C ILE A 159 10.59 -10.10 -11.28
N GLU A 160 10.46 -8.85 -11.72
CA GLU A 160 11.40 -7.78 -11.36
C GLU A 160 11.39 -7.49 -9.85
N PHE A 161 10.22 -7.55 -9.21
CA PHE A 161 10.11 -7.39 -7.76
C PHE A 161 10.91 -8.49 -7.05
N LEU A 162 10.74 -9.75 -7.44
CA LEU A 162 11.47 -10.88 -6.86
C LEU A 162 12.97 -10.81 -7.13
N ASP A 163 13.40 -10.38 -8.32
CA ASP A 163 14.82 -10.17 -8.64
C ASP A 163 15.47 -9.16 -7.69
N LYS A 164 14.79 -8.04 -7.42
CA LYS A 164 15.27 -7.02 -6.48
C LYS A 164 15.35 -7.55 -5.04
N GLU A 165 14.32 -8.28 -4.60
CA GLU A 165 14.32 -8.87 -3.27
C GLU A 165 15.43 -9.92 -3.09
N LEU A 166 15.65 -10.76 -4.10
CA LEU A 166 16.74 -11.75 -4.08
C LEU A 166 18.13 -11.09 -3.99
N VAL A 167 18.34 -9.99 -4.71
CA VAL A 167 19.58 -9.19 -4.59
C VAL A 167 19.74 -8.63 -3.17
N ASN A 168 18.68 -8.03 -2.62
CA ASN A 168 18.70 -7.49 -1.26
C ASN A 168 19.00 -8.57 -0.21
N ILE A 169 18.33 -9.71 -0.30
CA ILE A 169 18.54 -10.85 0.60
C ILE A 169 19.99 -11.33 0.53
N ARG A 170 20.56 -11.44 -0.67
CA ARG A 170 21.96 -11.86 -0.86
C ARG A 170 22.92 -10.91 -0.14
N VAL A 171 22.79 -9.59 -0.40
CA VAL A 171 23.66 -8.58 0.23
C VAL A 171 23.56 -8.61 1.75
N VAL A 172 22.34 -8.69 2.30
CA VAL A 172 22.13 -8.76 3.75
C VAL A 172 22.72 -10.05 4.33
N THR A 173 22.48 -11.19 3.69
CA THR A 173 22.99 -12.50 4.12
C THR A 173 24.53 -12.53 4.14
N GLU A 174 25.19 -12.00 3.11
CA GLU A 174 26.64 -11.90 3.06
C GLU A 174 27.23 -11.05 4.21
N ASN A 175 26.56 -9.95 4.55
CA ASN A 175 26.97 -9.11 5.68
C ASN A 175 26.80 -9.83 7.03
N LEU A 176 25.66 -10.49 7.24
CA LEU A 176 25.38 -11.25 8.46
C LEU A 176 26.35 -12.43 8.64
N CYS A 177 26.75 -13.10 7.56
CA CYS A 177 27.71 -14.19 7.61
C CYS A 177 29.13 -13.76 8.02
N ARG A 178 29.46 -12.46 7.98
CA ARG A 178 30.73 -11.92 8.50
C ARG A 178 30.70 -11.67 10.00
N SER A 179 29.52 -11.67 10.60
CA SER A 179 29.34 -11.52 12.05
C SER A 179 29.72 -12.77 12.78
N LYS A 180 30.19 -12.59 14.03
CA LYS A 180 30.42 -13.69 14.96
C LYS A 180 29.24 -13.92 15.92
N ASP A 181 28.18 -13.11 15.80
CA ASP A 181 27.02 -13.24 16.65
C ASP A 181 26.14 -14.41 16.15
N PRO A 182 25.81 -15.38 17.01
CA PRO A 182 24.93 -16.49 16.64
C PRO A 182 23.56 -16.08 16.16
N SER A 183 23.01 -14.95 16.63
CA SER A 183 21.72 -14.43 16.21
C SER A 183 21.74 -13.95 14.76
N ASP A 184 22.86 -13.35 14.31
CA ASP A 184 23.07 -12.94 12.93
C ASP A 184 23.16 -14.14 12.00
N LEU A 185 23.87 -15.20 12.41
CA LEU A 185 23.99 -16.45 11.64
C LEU A 185 22.62 -17.13 11.50
N GLN A 186 21.82 -17.17 12.56
CA GLN A 186 20.45 -17.70 12.50
C GLN A 186 19.57 -16.88 11.55
N THR A 187 19.71 -15.56 11.57
CA THR A 187 19.00 -14.67 10.65
C THR A 187 19.44 -14.91 9.20
N ALA A 188 20.73 -15.09 8.96
CA ALA A 188 21.26 -15.44 7.64
C ALA A 188 20.67 -16.74 7.10
N ASP A 189 20.55 -17.78 7.93
CA ASP A 189 19.97 -19.06 7.53
C ASP A 189 18.47 -18.94 7.19
N ARG A 190 17.72 -18.13 7.94
CA ARG A 190 16.32 -17.82 7.62
C ARG A 190 16.19 -17.10 6.28
N LEU A 191 17.08 -16.14 6.01
CA LEU A 191 17.09 -15.41 4.73
C LEU A 191 17.45 -16.31 3.55
N ARG A 192 18.35 -17.28 3.72
CA ARG A 192 18.67 -18.28 2.67
C ARG A 192 17.44 -19.11 2.30
N ARG A 193 16.69 -19.61 3.29
CA ARG A 193 15.46 -20.37 3.06
C ARG A 193 14.39 -19.51 2.35
N LYS A 194 14.30 -18.23 2.73
CA LYS A 194 13.43 -17.27 2.03
C LYS A 194 13.86 -17.15 0.57
N ALA A 195 15.14 -16.95 0.29
CA ALA A 195 15.65 -16.82 -1.07
C ALA A 195 15.32 -18.05 -1.94
N GLU A 196 15.54 -19.27 -1.44
CA GLU A 196 15.19 -20.52 -2.15
C GLU A 196 13.70 -20.57 -2.52
N THR A 197 12.81 -20.11 -1.64
CA THR A 197 11.37 -20.06 -1.91
C THR A 197 11.03 -19.03 -2.99
N LEU A 198 11.66 -17.85 -2.91
CA LEU A 198 11.43 -16.79 -3.90
C LEU A 198 12.00 -17.14 -5.28
N GLU A 199 13.15 -17.84 -5.35
CA GLU A 199 13.73 -18.34 -6.60
C GLU A 199 12.78 -19.32 -7.30
N LYS A 200 12.21 -20.29 -6.58
CA LYS A 200 11.21 -21.22 -7.12
C LYS A 200 9.99 -20.49 -7.69
N ARG A 201 9.45 -19.55 -6.91
CA ARG A 201 8.30 -18.75 -7.35
C ARG A 201 8.61 -17.92 -8.60
N ARG A 202 9.79 -17.31 -8.65
CA ARG A 202 10.25 -16.55 -9.82
C ARG A 202 10.34 -17.44 -11.07
N GLU A 203 10.86 -18.65 -10.94
CA GLU A 203 10.92 -19.63 -12.04
C GLU A 203 9.52 -20.04 -12.53
N GLU A 204 8.58 -20.25 -11.61
CA GLU A 204 7.18 -20.59 -11.95
C GLU A 204 6.52 -19.45 -12.74
N LEU A 205 6.66 -18.19 -12.28
CA LEU A 205 6.14 -17.02 -12.99
C LEU A 205 6.79 -16.85 -14.36
N TRP A 206 8.11 -17.09 -14.46
CA TRP A 206 8.83 -17.03 -15.72
C TRP A 206 8.29 -18.06 -16.72
N ARG A 207 8.07 -19.30 -16.30
CA ARG A 207 7.50 -20.35 -17.17
C ARG A 207 6.08 -19.99 -17.67
N LYS A 208 5.24 -19.42 -16.79
CA LYS A 208 3.89 -18.97 -17.14
C LYS A 208 3.89 -17.81 -18.15
N SER A 209 4.91 -16.98 -18.17
CA SER A 209 5.01 -15.82 -19.08
C SER A 209 5.28 -16.22 -20.55
N PHE A 210 5.66 -17.46 -20.80
CA PHE A 210 5.97 -17.99 -22.14
C PHE A 210 5.04 -19.13 -22.58
N SER A 211 4.03 -19.47 -21.80
CA SER A 211 2.97 -20.42 -22.13
C SER A 211 1.69 -19.70 -22.54
#